data_dc617e403c4007a8ffedbc66c4a8cf37
#
_entry.id   dc617e403c4007a8ffedbc66c4a8cf37
#
_cell.length_a   1.000
_cell.length_b   1.000
_cell.length_c   1.000
_cell.angle_alpha   90.00
_cell.angle_beta   90.00
_cell.angle_gamma   90.00
#
_symmetry.space_group_name_H-M   'P 1'
#
loop_
_entity.id
_entity.type
_entity.pdbx_description
1 polymer ?
#
loop_
_entity_poly.entity_id
_entity_poly.type
_entity_poly.pdbx_seq_one_letter_code
_entity_poly.pdbx_strand_id
1 'polypeptide(L)'
;MNARAVTCICLILIMLCIAPAVAANDERYGYITLESVQIQLHNDTALIDMHYSVDEGTRIIFFLLGKQDLRNKLITILNYDNAQMQYVNLSDAEFIIDNASYSYGNGVYWFPRHQFNALIPKLTVASPQVVENFTNTNLFPPNSPPDGMGYFETLPANNSPVLPKTVSP
;
A
#
# COMPACT_ATOMS: atom_id res chain seq x y z
N MET A 1 -50.69 -20.02 26.97
CA MET A 1 -49.22 -19.95 26.84
C MET A 1 -48.70 -19.44 28.17
N ASN A 2 -47.90 -20.23 28.89
CA ASN A 2 -47.50 -19.94 30.26
C ASN A 2 -46.52 -18.74 30.29
N ALA A 3 -46.80 -17.75 31.16
CA ALA A 3 -45.95 -16.53 31.29
C ALA A 3 -44.44 -16.84 31.42
N ARG A 4 -44.09 -17.96 32.06
CA ARG A 4 -42.71 -18.47 32.18
C ARG A 4 -42.07 -18.87 30.85
N ALA A 5 -42.84 -19.37 29.88
CA ALA A 5 -42.32 -19.73 28.55
C ALA A 5 -42.05 -18.48 27.72
N VAL A 6 -42.86 -17.44 27.85
CA VAL A 6 -42.67 -16.16 27.16
C VAL A 6 -41.41 -15.46 27.67
N THR A 7 -41.18 -15.47 29.00
CA THR A 7 -39.97 -14.85 29.60
C THR A 7 -38.70 -15.57 29.17
N CYS A 8 -38.67 -16.89 29.03
CA CYS A 8 -37.51 -17.63 28.54
C CYS A 8 -37.20 -17.32 27.07
N ILE A 9 -38.26 -17.22 26.22
CA ILE A 9 -38.07 -16.88 24.81
C ILE A 9 -37.51 -15.45 24.63
N CYS A 10 -37.99 -14.48 25.40
CA CYS A 10 -37.47 -13.12 25.39
C CYS A 10 -36.00 -13.05 25.87
N LEU A 11 -35.60 -13.80 26.87
CA LEU A 11 -34.21 -13.88 27.34
C LEU A 11 -33.27 -14.49 26.30
N ILE A 12 -33.70 -15.51 25.58
CA ILE A 12 -32.92 -16.13 24.51
C ILE A 12 -32.77 -15.15 23.33
N LEU A 13 -33.83 -14.43 22.96
CA LEU A 13 -33.78 -13.39 21.92
C LEU A 13 -32.84 -12.23 22.27
N ILE A 14 -32.81 -11.80 23.52
CA ILE A 14 -31.89 -10.74 23.99
C ILE A 14 -30.44 -11.23 23.97
N MET A 15 -30.16 -12.50 24.32
CA MET A 15 -28.81 -13.07 24.23
C MET A 15 -28.32 -13.24 22.79
N LEU A 16 -29.21 -13.46 21.82
CA LEU A 16 -28.82 -13.49 20.38
C LEU A 16 -28.53 -12.11 19.79
N CYS A 17 -29.00 -11.03 20.43
CA CYS A 17 -28.72 -9.66 19.96
C CYS A 17 -27.39 -9.07 20.47
N ILE A 18 -26.68 -9.76 21.38
CA ILE A 18 -25.32 -9.40 21.76
C ILE A 18 -24.36 -10.04 20.76
N ALA A 19 -24.43 -9.63 19.50
CA ALA A 19 -23.32 -9.87 18.58
C ALA A 19 -22.11 -9.15 19.18
N PRO A 20 -20.96 -9.83 19.42
CA PRO A 20 -19.76 -9.10 19.77
C PRO A 20 -19.52 -8.08 18.66
N ALA A 21 -19.42 -6.79 19.03
CA ALA A 21 -18.87 -5.79 18.14
C ALA A 21 -17.44 -6.25 17.88
N VAL A 22 -17.23 -6.95 16.76
CA VAL A 22 -15.89 -7.21 16.25
C VAL A 22 -15.34 -5.82 16.02
N ALA A 23 -14.39 -5.42 16.87
CA ALA A 23 -13.62 -4.20 16.64
C ALA A 23 -13.16 -4.28 15.19
N ALA A 24 -13.62 -3.35 14.36
CA ALA A 24 -13.14 -3.24 12.99
C ALA A 24 -11.63 -3.03 13.12
N ASN A 25 -10.84 -4.04 12.77
CA ASN A 25 -9.41 -3.88 12.63
C ASN A 25 -9.24 -2.85 11.52
N ASP A 26 -8.65 -1.71 11.83
CA ASP A 26 -8.33 -0.66 10.85
C ASP A 26 -7.39 -1.19 9.72
N GLU A 27 -6.78 -2.35 9.95
CA GLU A 27 -5.94 -3.10 9.00
C GLU A 27 -6.75 -3.87 7.94
N ARG A 28 -8.09 -4.02 8.14
CA ARG A 28 -8.94 -4.81 7.27
C ARG A 28 -9.72 -3.93 6.31
N TYR A 29 -9.54 -4.17 5.03
CA TYR A 29 -10.32 -3.53 3.96
C TYR A 29 -11.34 -4.52 3.36
N GLY A 30 -12.49 -4.65 4.05
CA GLY A 30 -13.53 -5.62 3.70
C GLY A 30 -13.05 -7.06 3.96
N TYR A 31 -12.88 -7.85 2.90
CA TYR A 31 -12.37 -9.23 2.96
C TYR A 31 -10.84 -9.32 2.83
N ILE A 32 -10.14 -8.19 2.68
CA ILE A 32 -8.68 -8.09 2.57
C ILE A 32 -8.13 -7.67 3.93
N THR A 33 -7.14 -8.40 4.42
CA THR A 33 -6.32 -8.00 5.56
C THR A 33 -4.91 -7.71 5.05
N LEU A 34 -4.47 -6.45 5.13
CA LEU A 34 -3.11 -6.06 4.75
C LEU A 34 -2.11 -6.62 5.76
N GLU A 35 -0.96 -7.06 5.27
CA GLU A 35 0.15 -7.55 6.09
C GLU A 35 1.35 -6.63 5.95
N SER A 36 1.75 -6.31 4.71
CA SER A 36 2.83 -5.37 4.45
C SER A 36 2.73 -4.76 3.06
N VAL A 37 3.35 -3.59 2.93
CA VAL A 37 3.58 -2.91 1.65
C VAL A 37 5.05 -2.54 1.57
N GLN A 38 5.68 -2.87 0.44
CA GLN A 38 7.04 -2.48 0.13
C GLN A 38 7.03 -1.57 -1.10
N ILE A 39 7.66 -0.42 -1.00
CA ILE A 39 7.83 0.55 -2.09
C ILE A 39 9.31 0.62 -2.43
N GLN A 40 9.66 0.39 -3.68
CA GLN A 40 11.01 0.55 -4.21
C GLN A 40 11.02 1.75 -5.14
N LEU A 41 11.81 2.77 -4.82
CA LEU A 41 11.93 4.00 -5.60
C LEU A 41 13.08 3.88 -6.58
N HIS A 42 12.80 4.09 -7.85
CA HIS A 42 13.78 4.06 -8.93
C HIS A 42 13.47 5.15 -9.96
N ASN A 43 14.36 6.11 -10.11
CA ASN A 43 14.12 7.32 -10.93
C ASN A 43 12.79 7.99 -10.55
N ASP A 44 11.91 8.23 -11.50
CA ASP A 44 10.58 8.78 -11.28
C ASP A 44 9.48 7.73 -11.05
N THR A 45 9.86 6.45 -10.95
CA THR A 45 8.96 5.31 -10.84
C THR A 45 9.00 4.73 -9.43
N ALA A 46 7.85 4.27 -8.93
CA ALA A 46 7.74 3.45 -7.74
C ALA A 46 7.23 2.05 -8.10
N LEU A 47 7.95 1.01 -7.67
CA LEU A 47 7.49 -0.37 -7.66
C LEU A 47 6.89 -0.65 -6.30
N ILE A 48 5.67 -1.18 -6.27
CA ILE A 48 4.96 -1.44 -5.02
C ILE A 48 4.56 -2.90 -4.95
N ASP A 49 5.08 -3.59 -3.94
CA ASP A 49 4.72 -4.97 -3.60
C ASP A 49 3.80 -4.96 -2.38
N MET A 50 2.61 -5.53 -2.50
CA MET A 50 1.63 -5.66 -1.42
C MET A 50 1.48 -7.11 -1.02
N HIS A 51 1.63 -7.39 0.28
CA HIS A 51 1.31 -8.69 0.87
C HIS A 51 0.03 -8.57 1.71
N TYR A 52 -0.89 -9.48 1.50
CA TYR A 52 -2.20 -9.48 2.17
C TYR A 52 -2.78 -10.89 2.24
N SER A 53 -3.76 -11.06 3.08
CA SER A 53 -4.59 -12.27 3.10
C SER A 53 -6.03 -11.95 2.72
N VAL A 54 -6.69 -12.94 2.11
CA VAL A 54 -8.09 -12.87 1.72
C VAL A 54 -8.86 -13.92 2.52
N ASP A 55 -10.06 -13.58 3.00
CA ASP A 55 -10.94 -14.49 3.73
C ASP A 55 -11.20 -15.78 2.94
N GLU A 56 -11.19 -16.93 3.61
CA GLU A 56 -11.34 -18.23 2.96
C GLU A 56 -12.62 -18.36 2.12
N GLY A 57 -13.75 -17.85 2.62
CA GLY A 57 -15.02 -17.84 1.89
C GLY A 57 -14.93 -17.05 0.57
N THR A 58 -14.22 -15.93 0.58
CA THR A 58 -14.04 -15.07 -0.59
C THR A 58 -13.07 -15.68 -1.60
N ARG A 59 -12.08 -16.47 -1.17
CA ARG A 59 -11.16 -17.19 -2.08
C ARG A 59 -11.90 -18.08 -3.07
N ILE A 60 -12.93 -18.80 -2.61
CA ILE A 60 -13.76 -19.67 -3.47
C ILE A 60 -14.50 -18.83 -4.51
N ILE A 61 -15.02 -17.66 -4.12
CA ILE A 61 -15.72 -16.74 -5.02
C ILE A 61 -14.78 -16.25 -6.13
N PHE A 62 -13.53 -15.87 -5.79
CA PHE A 62 -12.55 -15.43 -6.78
C PHE A 62 -12.11 -16.54 -7.73
N PHE A 63 -12.08 -17.78 -7.26
CA PHE A 63 -11.80 -18.91 -8.13
C PHE A 63 -12.90 -19.10 -9.19
N LEU A 64 -14.17 -18.86 -8.83
CA LEU A 64 -15.32 -19.05 -9.72
C LEU A 64 -15.62 -17.84 -10.60
N LEU A 65 -15.51 -16.62 -10.08
CA LEU A 65 -15.97 -15.39 -10.73
C LEU A 65 -14.79 -14.48 -11.20
N GLY A 66 -13.55 -14.85 -10.89
CA GLY A 66 -12.37 -14.05 -11.19
C GLY A 66 -12.04 -13.02 -10.12
N LYS A 67 -10.93 -12.28 -10.35
CA LYS A 67 -10.29 -11.40 -9.34
C LYS A 67 -10.53 -9.90 -9.61
N GLN A 68 -11.52 -9.52 -10.40
CA GLN A 68 -11.69 -8.12 -10.80
C GLN A 68 -12.01 -7.21 -9.60
N ASP A 69 -12.86 -7.67 -8.67
CA ASP A 69 -13.19 -6.92 -7.45
C ASP A 69 -11.95 -6.75 -6.55
N LEU A 70 -11.15 -7.82 -6.41
CA LEU A 70 -9.88 -7.77 -5.68
C LEU A 70 -8.93 -6.71 -6.27
N ARG A 71 -8.77 -6.69 -7.60
CA ARG A 71 -7.96 -5.68 -8.29
C ARG A 71 -8.41 -4.26 -7.97
N ASN A 72 -9.71 -4.00 -8.10
CA ASN A 72 -10.28 -2.68 -7.86
C ASN A 72 -10.05 -2.23 -6.40
N LYS A 73 -10.24 -3.14 -5.44
CA LYS A 73 -10.01 -2.83 -4.02
C LYS A 73 -8.55 -2.54 -3.71
N LEU A 74 -7.61 -3.32 -4.27
CA LEU A 74 -6.18 -3.08 -4.08
C LEU A 74 -5.73 -1.73 -4.64
N ILE A 75 -6.22 -1.35 -5.83
CA ILE A 75 -5.99 -0.01 -6.41
C ILE A 75 -6.57 1.07 -5.49
N THR A 76 -7.78 0.86 -4.97
CA THR A 76 -8.40 1.81 -4.02
C THR A 76 -7.58 1.95 -2.73
N ILE A 77 -7.03 0.85 -2.20
CA ILE A 77 -6.16 0.87 -1.01
C ILE A 77 -4.91 1.70 -1.28
N LEU A 78 -4.27 1.50 -2.44
CA LEU A 78 -3.07 2.23 -2.82
C LEU A 78 -3.32 3.72 -3.01
N ASN A 79 -4.51 4.12 -3.49
CA ASN A 79 -4.92 5.50 -3.71
C ASN A 79 -4.01 6.27 -4.70
N TYR A 80 -3.48 5.58 -5.72
CA TYR A 80 -2.78 6.19 -6.85
C TYR A 80 -3.66 6.13 -8.09
N ASP A 81 -3.90 7.28 -8.73
CA ASP A 81 -4.74 7.38 -9.94
C ASP A 81 -4.11 6.67 -11.15
N ASN A 82 -2.77 6.58 -11.19
CA ASN A 82 -1.99 6.02 -12.29
C ASN A 82 -1.38 4.65 -11.96
N ALA A 83 -1.89 3.95 -10.95
CA ALA A 83 -1.40 2.63 -10.56
C ALA A 83 -1.62 1.60 -11.68
N GLN A 84 -0.54 1.04 -12.19
CA GLN A 84 -0.55 -0.05 -13.17
C GLN A 84 -0.28 -1.37 -12.47
N MET A 85 -1.30 -2.22 -12.36
CA MET A 85 -1.16 -3.53 -11.76
C MET A 85 -0.44 -4.47 -12.72
N GLN A 86 0.71 -5.00 -12.31
CA GLN A 86 1.51 -5.96 -13.07
C GLN A 86 1.09 -7.40 -12.76
N TYR A 87 0.85 -7.66 -11.49
CA TYR A 87 0.52 -8.99 -11.02
C TYR A 87 -0.48 -8.93 -9.86
N VAL A 88 -1.32 -9.97 -9.73
CA VAL A 88 -2.22 -10.17 -8.58
C VAL A 88 -2.53 -11.65 -8.38
N ASN A 89 -2.39 -12.12 -7.14
CA ASN A 89 -2.88 -13.43 -6.71
C ASN A 89 -3.78 -13.26 -5.47
N LEU A 90 -3.92 -14.27 -4.61
CA LEU A 90 -4.75 -14.20 -3.39
C LEU A 90 -3.97 -13.77 -2.14
N SER A 91 -2.68 -13.50 -2.27
CA SER A 91 -1.77 -13.09 -1.18
C SER A 91 -0.87 -11.94 -1.56
N ASP A 92 -0.63 -11.71 -2.86
CA ASP A 92 0.37 -10.76 -3.33
C ASP A 92 -0.14 -9.98 -4.54
N ALA A 93 0.25 -8.72 -4.63
CA ALA A 93 0.02 -7.88 -5.80
C ALA A 93 1.21 -6.95 -6.03
N GLU A 94 1.56 -6.75 -7.31
CA GLU A 94 2.62 -5.88 -7.75
C GLU A 94 2.06 -4.75 -8.61
N PHE A 95 2.53 -3.53 -8.36
CA PHE A 95 2.14 -2.33 -9.09
C PHE A 95 3.34 -1.52 -9.51
N ILE A 96 3.19 -0.83 -10.64
CA ILE A 96 4.10 0.22 -11.08
C ILE A 96 3.35 1.54 -11.06
N ILE A 97 3.98 2.56 -10.49
CA ILE A 97 3.49 3.93 -10.48
C ILE A 97 4.51 4.77 -11.26
N ASP A 98 4.16 5.15 -12.48
CA ASP A 98 4.98 6.07 -13.26
C ASP A 98 4.80 7.51 -12.75
N ASN A 99 5.84 8.34 -12.85
CA ASN A 99 5.86 9.71 -12.34
C ASN A 99 5.47 9.79 -10.84
N ALA A 100 5.92 8.83 -10.05
CA ALA A 100 5.72 8.80 -8.60
C ALA A 100 6.55 9.86 -7.88
N SER A 101 7.60 10.38 -8.51
CA SER A 101 8.46 11.42 -7.97
C SER A 101 8.68 12.57 -8.96
N TYR A 102 9.04 13.75 -8.42
CA TYR A 102 9.46 14.89 -9.21
C TYR A 102 10.96 14.81 -9.49
N SER A 103 11.36 14.91 -10.75
CA SER A 103 12.77 15.00 -11.15
C SER A 103 13.24 16.46 -11.11
N TYR A 104 14.32 16.72 -10.38
CA TYR A 104 15.01 18.01 -10.34
C TYR A 104 16.24 18.06 -11.24
N GLY A 105 16.44 17.02 -12.06
CA GLY A 105 17.63 16.86 -12.91
C GLY A 105 18.82 16.29 -12.16
N ASN A 106 19.87 15.92 -12.90
CA ASN A 106 21.12 15.35 -12.37
C ASN A 106 20.93 14.13 -11.45
N GLY A 107 19.88 13.33 -11.69
CA GLY A 107 19.57 12.15 -10.88
C GLY A 107 18.92 12.47 -9.53
N VAL A 108 18.50 13.70 -9.26
CA VAL A 108 17.83 14.09 -8.02
C VAL A 108 16.32 13.94 -8.17
N TYR A 109 15.71 13.23 -7.26
CA TYR A 109 14.28 12.95 -7.25
C TYR A 109 13.65 13.29 -5.90
N TRP A 110 12.37 13.67 -5.93
CA TRP A 110 11.56 13.94 -4.75
C TRP A 110 10.27 13.13 -4.82
N PHE A 111 10.11 12.17 -3.93
CA PHE A 111 8.88 11.41 -3.75
C PHE A 111 7.97 12.18 -2.80
N PRO A 112 6.82 12.71 -3.27
CA PRO A 112 5.93 13.51 -2.44
C PRO A 112 5.23 12.66 -1.39
N ARG A 113 4.71 13.32 -0.36
CA ARG A 113 3.86 12.66 0.63
C ARG A 113 2.67 11.99 -0.04
N HIS A 114 2.42 10.74 0.34
CA HIS A 114 1.31 9.97 -0.18
C HIS A 114 0.46 9.40 0.96
N GLN A 115 -0.88 9.40 0.75
CA GLN A 115 -1.84 8.85 1.70
C GLN A 115 -2.54 7.63 1.11
N PHE A 116 -2.40 6.51 1.79
CA PHE A 116 -3.13 5.28 1.48
C PHE A 116 -4.54 5.32 2.07
N ASN A 117 -5.50 4.64 1.45
CA ASN A 117 -6.87 4.55 1.95
C ASN A 117 -7.07 3.45 3.01
N ALA A 118 -6.00 2.76 3.41
CA ALA A 118 -6.03 1.78 4.49
C ALA A 118 -4.81 1.93 5.39
N LEU A 119 -4.95 1.48 6.64
CA LEU A 119 -3.82 1.37 7.55
C LEU A 119 -2.91 0.22 7.10
N ILE A 120 -1.62 0.50 6.97
CA ILE A 120 -0.60 -0.46 6.58
C ILE A 120 0.16 -0.89 7.83
N PRO A 121 0.08 -2.18 8.23
CA PRO A 121 0.76 -2.66 9.43
C PRO A 121 2.26 -2.53 9.36
N LYS A 122 2.84 -2.83 8.19
CA LYS A 122 4.27 -2.72 7.93
C LYS A 122 4.50 -2.09 6.56
N LEU A 123 5.02 -0.88 6.54
CA LEU A 123 5.43 -0.16 5.33
C LEU A 123 6.94 -0.10 5.27
N THR A 124 7.53 -0.60 4.19
CA THR A 124 8.95 -0.46 3.88
C THR A 124 9.10 0.40 2.64
N VAL A 125 9.92 1.45 2.71
CA VAL A 125 10.26 2.28 1.55
C VAL A 125 11.75 2.23 1.32
N ALA A 126 12.15 1.75 0.17
CA ALA A 126 13.54 1.61 -0.26
C ALA A 126 13.86 2.59 -1.38
N SER A 127 14.88 3.38 -1.18
CA SER A 127 15.53 4.19 -2.21
C SER A 127 16.97 3.68 -2.42
N PRO A 128 17.70 4.16 -3.45
CA PRO A 128 19.11 3.76 -3.65
C PRO A 128 20.03 4.05 -2.47
N GLN A 129 19.69 5.01 -1.58
CA GLN A 129 20.53 5.40 -0.43
C GLN A 129 20.06 4.86 0.91
N VAL A 130 18.75 4.66 1.08
CA VAL A 130 18.18 4.35 2.39
C VAL A 130 16.97 3.44 2.28
N VAL A 131 16.79 2.61 3.29
CA VAL A 131 15.58 1.81 3.51
C VAL A 131 14.95 2.26 4.81
N GLU A 132 13.72 2.73 4.75
CA GLU A 132 12.93 3.16 5.91
C GLU A 132 11.78 2.18 6.16
N ASN A 133 11.53 1.91 7.45
CA ASN A 133 10.46 1.02 7.89
C ASN A 133 9.52 1.75 8.84
N PHE A 134 8.23 1.63 8.58
CA PHE A 134 7.16 2.23 9.37
C PHE A 134 6.16 1.16 9.76
N THR A 135 5.46 1.37 10.86
CA THR A 135 4.41 0.48 11.35
C THR A 135 3.13 1.25 11.61
N ASN A 136 2.00 0.61 11.30
CA ASN A 136 0.67 1.15 11.56
C ASN A 136 0.49 2.58 11.02
N THR A 137 0.74 2.75 9.73
CA THR A 137 0.62 4.06 9.06
C THR A 137 -0.23 3.97 7.80
N ASN A 138 -0.97 5.03 7.52
CA ASN A 138 -1.62 5.24 6.23
C ASN A 138 -1.00 6.41 5.46
N LEU A 139 0.14 6.93 5.93
CA LEU A 139 0.87 8.05 5.32
C LEU A 139 2.32 7.67 5.10
N PHE A 140 2.90 8.16 4.00
CA PHE A 140 4.34 8.15 3.76
C PHE A 140 4.81 9.51 3.26
N PRO A 141 5.86 10.07 3.82
CA PRO A 141 6.44 9.78 5.15
C PRO A 141 5.47 10.20 6.27
N PRO A 142 5.36 9.43 7.36
CA PRO A 142 4.31 9.66 8.36
C PRO A 142 4.51 10.93 9.21
N ASN A 143 5.74 11.34 9.49
CA ASN A 143 6.02 12.37 10.50
C ASN A 143 7.05 13.44 10.07
N SER A 144 7.37 13.56 8.80
CA SER A 144 8.42 14.50 8.35
C SER A 144 7.84 15.74 7.69
N PRO A 145 8.17 16.95 8.16
CA PRO A 145 8.37 18.08 7.28
C PRO A 145 9.80 17.99 6.70
N PRO A 146 10.00 18.16 5.40
CA PRO A 146 9.04 18.51 4.37
C PRO A 146 8.20 17.32 3.91
N ASP A 147 7.08 17.59 3.23
CA ASP A 147 6.05 16.65 2.82
C ASP A 147 6.49 15.64 1.73
N GLY A 148 7.53 14.84 2.01
CA GLY A 148 8.05 13.86 1.06
C GLY A 148 9.44 13.35 1.42
N MET A 149 10.01 12.53 0.53
CA MET A 149 11.34 11.94 0.64
C MET A 149 12.19 12.29 -0.59
N GLY A 150 13.35 12.91 -0.35
CA GLY A 150 14.35 13.17 -1.39
C GLY A 150 15.34 12.02 -1.52
N TYR A 151 15.72 11.67 -2.74
CA TYR A 151 16.77 10.70 -3.03
C TYR A 151 17.48 11.02 -4.33
N PHE A 152 18.59 10.38 -4.59
CA PHE A 152 19.31 10.57 -5.84
C PHE A 152 19.79 9.21 -6.38
N GLU A 153 19.88 9.15 -7.70
CA GLU A 153 20.49 8.04 -8.40
C GLU A 153 21.89 8.43 -8.88
N THR A 154 22.85 7.55 -8.67
CA THR A 154 24.19 7.78 -9.22
C THR A 154 24.12 7.61 -10.73
N LEU A 155 24.38 8.70 -11.46
CA LEU A 155 24.54 8.61 -12.91
C LEU A 155 25.66 7.62 -13.24
N PRO A 156 25.49 6.74 -14.24
CA PRO A 156 26.56 5.87 -14.67
C PRO A 156 27.79 6.70 -15.05
N ALA A 157 28.96 6.29 -14.61
CA ALA A 157 30.22 7.01 -14.72
C ALA A 157 30.63 7.45 -16.15
N ASN A 158 29.91 7.00 -17.17
CA ASN A 158 30.17 7.32 -18.57
C ASN A 158 29.69 8.72 -19.02
N ASN A 159 28.97 9.46 -18.17
CA ASN A 159 28.49 10.82 -18.49
C ASN A 159 29.30 11.92 -17.79
N SER A 160 30.55 11.67 -17.41
CA SER A 160 31.43 12.77 -16.99
C SER A 160 31.51 13.78 -18.12
N PRO A 161 31.18 15.08 -17.93
CA PRO A 161 31.33 16.09 -18.96
C PRO A 161 32.81 16.14 -19.35
N VAL A 162 33.10 15.91 -20.62
CA VAL A 162 34.43 16.10 -21.18
C VAL A 162 34.78 17.55 -21.00
N LEU A 163 35.61 17.86 -20.00
CA LEU A 163 36.15 19.21 -19.83
C LEU A 163 36.82 19.63 -21.15
N PRO A 164 36.49 20.81 -21.70
CA PRO A 164 37.14 21.29 -22.92
C PRO A 164 38.65 21.36 -22.66
N LYS A 165 39.42 20.67 -23.50
CA LYS A 165 40.89 20.79 -23.47
C LYS A 165 41.26 22.27 -23.61
N THR A 166 41.85 22.85 -22.57
CA THR A 166 42.53 24.17 -22.64
C THR A 166 43.62 24.03 -23.67
N VAL A 167 43.41 24.71 -24.81
CA VAL A 167 44.47 24.94 -25.79
C VAL A 167 45.40 25.98 -25.19
N SER A 168 46.59 25.55 -24.78
CA SER A 168 47.67 26.49 -24.38
C SER A 168 48.20 27.21 -25.60
N PRO A 169 48.55 28.51 -25.47
CA PRO A 169 49.06 29.34 -26.56
C PRO A 169 50.44 28.92 -27.05
#